data_a52bca172af2f1d005823846194ebe73
#
_entry.id   a52bca172af2f1d005823846194ebe73
#
_cell.length_a   1.000
_cell.length_b   1.000
_cell.length_c   1.000
_cell.angle_alpha   90.00
_cell.angle_beta   90.00
_cell.angle_gamma   90.00
#
_symmetry.space_group_name_H-M   'P 1'
#
loop_
_entity.id
_entity.type
_entity.pdbx_description
1 polymer ?
#
loop_
_entity_poly.entity_id
_entity_poly.type
_entity_poly.pdbx_seq_one_letter_code
_entity_poly.pdbx_strand_id
1 'polypeptide(L)'
;MIMKKTNVVTLALLLGLSLVASTVNADIELKAKDEIQGTWKLQHTTNSLTDKQTVTREDTWVFKDGKVTILHIPREGKYYDQPPVNYEIEEGKLKIALVGNSRFDVFSLVEKNDQTMTLKGKFGGYYYFNKK
;
A
#
# COMPACT_ATOMS: atom_id res chain seq x y z
N MET A 1 -45.85 19.01 6.11
CA MET A 1 -45.09 18.88 5.97
C MET A 1 -44.40 18.62 5.83
N ILE A 2 -44.39 18.33 6.01
CA ILE A 2 -43.44 18.15 5.89
C ILE A 2 -42.85 17.47 5.81
N MET A 3 -42.77 17.11 5.93
CA MET A 3 -42.00 16.60 5.88
C MET A 3 -41.55 16.01 5.65
N LYS A 4 -41.72 15.86 5.65
CA LYS A 4 -41.09 15.39 5.50
C LYS A 4 -40.35 14.92 5.27
N LYS A 5 -40.62 14.88 5.43
CA LYS A 5 -39.75 14.64 5.31
C LYS A 5 -39.05 14.03 5.39
N THR A 6 -39.17 13.75 5.75
CA THR A 6 -38.32 13.34 5.93
C THR A 6 -37.87 12.63 5.83
N ASN A 7 -38.07 12.46 5.97
CA ASN A 7 -37.34 11.85 5.98
C ASN A 7 -36.69 11.20 5.62
N VAL A 8 -36.97 11.17 5.73
CA VAL A 8 -36.06 10.67 5.44
C VAL A 8 -35.32 10.37 5.34
N VAL A 9 -35.17 10.16 5.72
CA VAL A 9 -34.08 10.02 5.75
C VAL A 9 -33.60 9.50 5.94
N THR A 10 -33.70 9.21 6.33
CA THR A 10 -32.87 8.83 6.58
C THR A 10 -32.43 8.18 6.41
N LEU A 11 -32.70 8.00 6.52
CA LEU A 11 -31.89 7.39 6.36
C LEU A 11 -31.19 7.04 5.93
N ALA A 12 -31.31 6.93 5.94
CA ALA A 12 -30.28 6.76 5.58
C ALA A 12 -29.58 6.56 5.83
N LEU A 13 -29.66 6.40 6.45
CA LEU A 13 -28.72 6.33 6.74
C LEU A 13 -28.41 5.58 6.79
N LEU A 14 -28.78 5.25 7.04
CA LEU A 14 -28.08 4.71 7.13
C LEU A 14 -27.73 4.19 6.59
N LEU A 15 -28.11 4.07 6.53
CA LEU A 15 -27.30 3.66 6.08
C LEU A 15 -26.52 3.59 5.80
N GLY A 16 -26.58 3.86 5.83
CA GLY A 16 -25.46 3.84 5.66
C GLY A 16 -24.77 2.97 6.19
N LEU A 17 -24.93 2.60 6.83
CA LEU A 17 -24.11 1.88 7.30
C LEU A 17 -23.69 0.85 6.65
N SER A 18 -23.99 0.43 6.49
CA SER A 18 -23.41 -0.45 6.07
C SER A 18 -22.69 -0.45 5.09
N LEU A 19 -22.79 -0.15 5.03
CA LEU A 19 -21.99 -0.12 4.29
C LEU A 19 -20.87 -0.11 4.13
N VAL A 20 -20.98 -0.02 4.41
CA VAL A 20 -19.72 0.28 4.60
C VAL A 20 -18.76 -0.80 4.81
N ALA A 21 -19.16 -1.82 5.36
CA ALA A 21 -18.29 -2.90 5.70
C ALA A 21 -17.54 -3.47 4.52
N SER A 22 -18.16 -3.47 3.37
CA SER A 22 -17.52 -4.04 2.20
C SER A 22 -16.30 -3.25 1.75
N THR A 23 -16.21 -1.99 2.14
CA THR A 23 -15.07 -1.19 1.72
C THR A 23 -13.81 -1.51 2.49
N VAL A 24 -13.93 -2.25 3.60
CA VAL A 24 -12.76 -2.61 4.39
C VAL A 24 -11.72 -3.35 3.58
N ASN A 25 -12.17 -4.16 2.62
CA ASN A 25 -11.27 -4.96 1.81
C ASN A 25 -10.93 -4.35 0.47
N ALA A 26 -11.44 -3.15 0.20
CA ALA A 26 -11.17 -2.51 -1.09
C ALA A 26 -9.79 -1.90 -1.09
N ASP A 27 -9.06 -2.11 -2.16
CA ASP A 27 -7.78 -1.46 -2.36
C ASP A 27 -8.00 0.03 -2.61
N ILE A 28 -7.04 0.83 -2.20
CA ILE A 28 -7.06 2.27 -2.43
C ILE A 28 -6.43 2.54 -3.79
N GLU A 29 -7.14 3.28 -4.61
CA GLU A 29 -6.62 3.61 -5.93
C GLU A 29 -5.62 4.75 -5.84
N LEU A 30 -4.39 4.50 -6.27
CA LEU A 30 -3.36 5.54 -6.34
C LEU A 30 -3.60 6.40 -7.57
N LYS A 31 -3.41 7.70 -7.43
CA LYS A 31 -3.64 8.64 -8.52
C LYS A 31 -2.39 9.39 -8.94
N ALA A 32 -1.42 9.53 -8.06
CA ALA A 32 -0.22 10.28 -8.35
C ALA A 32 0.96 9.75 -7.57
N LYS A 33 2.16 9.97 -8.09
CA LYS A 33 3.39 9.47 -7.48
C LYS A 33 3.66 10.08 -6.11
N ASP A 34 3.23 11.31 -5.88
CA ASP A 34 3.50 11.98 -4.62
C ASP A 34 2.71 11.40 -3.45
N GLU A 35 1.70 10.60 -3.73
CA GLU A 35 0.91 9.99 -2.66
C GLU A 35 1.71 9.01 -1.80
N ILE A 36 2.77 8.42 -2.36
CA ILE A 36 3.59 7.48 -1.61
C ILE A 36 5.02 7.99 -1.43
N GLN A 37 5.30 9.23 -1.82
CA GLN A 37 6.63 9.79 -1.72
C GLN A 37 7.09 9.83 -0.27
N GLY A 38 8.37 9.57 -0.06
CA GLY A 38 8.96 9.58 1.27
C GLY A 38 9.76 8.34 1.55
N THR A 39 10.16 8.21 2.81
CA THR A 39 10.97 7.10 3.28
C THR A 39 10.12 6.21 4.17
N TRP A 40 10.09 4.93 3.85
CA TRP A 40 9.25 3.94 4.53
C TRP A 40 10.11 2.77 4.96
N LYS A 41 9.97 2.34 6.20
CA LYS A 41 10.67 1.16 6.68
C LYS A 41 9.74 -0.04 6.65
N LEU A 42 10.15 -1.09 5.93
CA LEU A 42 9.38 -2.33 5.85
C LEU A 42 9.60 -3.11 7.16
N GLN A 43 8.53 -3.32 7.90
CA GLN A 43 8.59 -3.98 9.18
C GLN A 43 8.50 -5.49 9.05
N HIS A 44 7.57 -5.95 8.25
CA HIS A 44 7.37 -7.38 8.04
C HIS A 44 6.48 -7.62 6.84
N THR A 45 6.44 -8.86 6.38
CA THR A 45 5.53 -9.31 5.33
C THR A 45 4.72 -10.48 5.83
N THR A 46 3.57 -10.70 5.20
CA THR A 46 2.74 -11.88 5.46
C THR A 46 2.25 -12.42 4.12
N ASN A 47 1.77 -13.66 4.12
CA ASN A 47 1.23 -14.25 2.89
C ASN A 47 -0.24 -13.89 2.66
N SER A 48 -0.94 -13.43 3.71
CA SER A 48 -2.34 -13.02 3.60
C SER A 48 -2.68 -12.15 4.79
N LEU A 49 -3.82 -11.48 4.74
CA LEU A 49 -4.27 -10.63 5.85
C LEU A 49 -4.55 -11.42 7.12
N THR A 50 -4.90 -12.69 6.98
CA THR A 50 -5.25 -13.53 8.13
C THR A 50 -4.09 -14.41 8.59
N ASP A 51 -2.98 -14.41 7.86
CA ASP A 51 -1.82 -15.21 8.22
C ASP A 51 -1.16 -14.60 9.45
N LYS A 52 -0.99 -15.41 10.49
CA LYS A 52 -0.35 -14.95 11.72
C LYS A 52 1.16 -15.05 11.66
N GLN A 53 1.67 -15.78 10.67
CA GLN A 53 3.11 -15.89 10.53
C GLN A 53 3.64 -14.72 9.73
N THR A 54 4.61 -14.03 10.29
CA THR A 54 5.21 -12.87 9.66
C THR A 54 6.68 -13.14 9.39
N VAL A 55 7.18 -12.53 8.32
CA VAL A 55 8.61 -12.53 8.05
C VAL A 55 9.10 -11.13 8.39
N THR A 56 9.97 -11.07 9.41
CA THR A 56 10.54 -9.79 9.84
C THR A 56 11.45 -9.25 8.74
N ARG A 57 11.31 -7.97 8.43
CA ARG A 57 12.11 -7.32 7.42
C ARG A 57 12.76 -6.06 8.00
N GLU A 58 13.73 -5.53 7.27
CA GLU A 58 14.43 -4.32 7.71
C GLU A 58 14.70 -3.38 6.56
N ASP A 59 14.16 -3.68 5.40
CA ASP A 59 14.35 -2.89 4.19
C ASP A 59 13.82 -1.47 4.38
N THR A 60 14.50 -0.50 3.80
CA THR A 60 14.02 0.88 3.75
C THR A 60 13.76 1.22 2.29
N TRP A 61 12.54 1.64 1.99
CA TRP A 61 12.12 2.03 0.65
C TRP A 61 12.01 3.54 0.59
N VAL A 62 12.77 4.16 -0.31
CA VAL A 62 12.79 5.62 -0.47
C VAL A 62 12.18 5.95 -1.82
N PHE A 63 11.00 6.57 -1.80
CA PHE A 63 10.32 7.04 -3.01
C PHE A 63 10.60 8.52 -3.18
N LYS A 64 11.33 8.86 -4.22
CA LYS A 64 11.73 10.24 -4.46
C LYS A 64 11.99 10.47 -5.95
N ASP A 65 11.46 11.57 -6.46
CA ASP A 65 11.69 12.00 -7.84
C ASP A 65 11.39 10.93 -8.88
N GLY A 66 10.30 10.19 -8.67
CA GLY A 66 9.87 9.16 -9.62
C GLY A 66 10.68 7.88 -9.56
N LYS A 67 11.53 7.74 -8.55
CA LYS A 67 12.33 6.54 -8.38
C LYS A 67 12.16 5.98 -6.98
N VAL A 68 12.38 4.68 -6.85
CA VAL A 68 12.41 4.04 -5.54
C VAL A 68 13.77 3.39 -5.37
N THR A 69 14.37 3.62 -4.21
CA THR A 69 15.63 3.00 -3.80
C THR A 69 15.32 2.11 -2.62
N ILE A 70 15.72 0.84 -2.67
CA ILE A 70 15.50 -0.08 -1.56
C ILE A 70 16.83 -0.34 -0.90
N LEU A 71 16.92 0.01 0.37
CA LEU A 71 18.17 -0.04 1.14
C LEU A 71 18.03 -1.06 2.25
N HIS A 72 19.17 -1.53 2.73
CA HIS A 72 19.27 -2.35 3.94
C HIS A 72 18.46 -3.65 3.80
N ILE A 73 18.57 -4.28 2.64
CA ILE A 73 17.86 -5.52 2.37
C ILE A 73 18.61 -6.67 3.04
N PRO A 74 17.96 -7.44 3.93
CA PRO A 74 18.64 -8.56 4.59
C PRO A 74 18.90 -9.68 3.61
N ARG A 75 20.12 -10.22 3.65
CA ARG A 75 20.49 -11.33 2.79
C ARG A 75 21.67 -12.10 3.38
N GLU A 76 21.44 -13.34 3.76
CA GLU A 76 22.50 -14.25 4.21
C GLU A 76 23.37 -13.64 5.31
N GLY A 77 22.73 -13.02 6.30
CA GLY A 77 23.44 -12.43 7.43
C GLY A 77 24.07 -11.08 7.14
N LYS A 78 23.84 -10.54 5.96
CA LYS A 78 24.36 -9.22 5.58
C LYS A 78 23.23 -8.37 5.05
N TYR A 79 23.55 -7.14 4.69
CA TYR A 79 22.59 -6.21 4.08
C TYR A 79 23.15 -5.70 2.77
N TYR A 80 22.27 -5.40 1.84
CA TYR A 80 22.70 -4.78 0.61
C TYR A 80 21.66 -3.75 0.16
N ASP A 81 22.09 -2.84 -0.71
CA ASP A 81 21.26 -1.80 -1.26
C ASP A 81 21.05 -2.05 -2.74
N GLN A 82 19.85 -1.79 -3.23
CA GLN A 82 19.59 -1.82 -4.67
C GLN A 82 19.75 -0.42 -5.25
N PRO A 83 20.17 -0.30 -6.52
CA PRO A 83 20.20 1.01 -7.16
C PRO A 83 18.76 1.54 -7.33
N PRO A 84 18.63 2.87 -7.48
CA PRO A 84 17.31 3.44 -7.75
C PRO A 84 16.71 2.88 -9.03
N VAL A 85 15.42 2.59 -9.01
CA VAL A 85 14.69 2.16 -10.20
C VAL A 85 13.45 3.03 -10.34
N ASN A 86 12.94 3.11 -11.56
CA ASN A 86 11.75 3.91 -11.83
C ASN A 86 10.51 3.25 -11.23
N TYR A 87 9.56 4.08 -10.83
CA TYR A 87 8.24 3.59 -10.49
C TYR A 87 7.18 4.44 -11.17
N GLU A 88 6.03 3.85 -11.41
CA GLU A 88 4.90 4.50 -12.06
C GLU A 88 3.63 4.19 -11.29
N ILE A 89 2.66 5.08 -11.41
CA ILE A 89 1.30 4.82 -10.97
C ILE A 89 0.49 4.57 -12.23
N GLU A 90 -0.08 3.38 -12.35
CA GLU A 90 -0.82 3.01 -13.55
C GLU A 90 -2.03 2.20 -13.15
N GLU A 91 -3.19 2.60 -13.62
CA GLU A 91 -4.45 1.93 -13.30
C GLU A 91 -4.67 1.80 -11.80
N GLY A 92 -4.28 2.83 -11.06
CA GLY A 92 -4.48 2.88 -9.62
C GLY A 92 -3.46 2.08 -8.81
N LYS A 93 -2.46 1.50 -9.45
CA LYS A 93 -1.50 0.62 -8.79
C LYS A 93 -0.09 1.16 -8.92
N LEU A 94 0.75 0.71 -8.00
CA LEU A 94 2.18 1.04 -7.98
C LEU A 94 2.93 -0.01 -8.80
N LYS A 95 3.67 0.45 -9.81
CA LYS A 95 4.51 -0.43 -10.63
C LYS A 95 5.97 -0.04 -10.40
N ILE A 96 6.77 -0.99 -9.96
CA ILE A 96 8.19 -0.77 -9.69
C ILE A 96 9.01 -1.57 -10.69
N ALA A 97 9.90 -0.90 -11.40
CA ALA A 97 10.77 -1.56 -12.36
C ALA A 97 11.71 -2.53 -11.64
N LEU A 98 11.93 -3.68 -12.22
CA LEU A 98 12.88 -4.64 -11.69
C LEU A 98 14.28 -4.30 -12.16
N VAL A 99 15.26 -4.52 -11.27
CA VAL A 99 16.65 -4.23 -11.60
C VAL A 99 17.10 -5.17 -12.71
N GLY A 100 17.65 -4.60 -13.75
CA GLY A 100 18.30 -5.38 -14.81
C GLY A 100 17.40 -5.99 -15.86
N ASN A 101 16.11 -5.65 -15.89
CA ASN A 101 15.26 -6.12 -16.96
C ASN A 101 14.09 -5.16 -17.19
N SER A 102 13.20 -5.50 -18.13
CA SER A 102 12.11 -4.61 -18.53
C SER A 102 10.80 -4.95 -17.82
N ARG A 103 10.83 -5.78 -16.82
CA ARG A 103 9.62 -6.18 -16.11
C ARG A 103 9.35 -5.30 -14.90
N PHE A 104 8.17 -5.45 -14.35
CA PHE A 104 7.72 -4.66 -13.21
C PHE A 104 7.11 -5.55 -12.16
N ASP A 105 7.30 -5.16 -10.90
CA ASP A 105 6.47 -5.65 -9.81
C ASP A 105 5.31 -4.69 -9.65
N VAL A 106 4.14 -5.25 -9.35
CA VAL A 106 2.91 -4.46 -9.24
C VAL A 106 2.36 -4.63 -7.83
N PHE A 107 2.04 -3.50 -7.20
CA PHE A 107 1.51 -3.49 -5.84
C PHE A 107 0.21 -2.70 -5.80
N SER A 108 -0.72 -3.17 -4.98
CA SER A 108 -1.94 -2.43 -4.67
C SER A 108 -1.78 -1.80 -3.30
N LEU A 109 -2.32 -0.60 -3.13
CA LEU A 109 -2.33 0.06 -1.84
C LEU A 109 -3.55 -0.41 -1.06
N VAL A 110 -3.32 -1.01 0.10
CA VAL A 110 -4.39 -1.55 0.93
C VAL A 110 -4.82 -0.55 1.99
N GLU A 111 -3.84 0.12 2.59
CA GLU A 111 -4.11 1.05 3.66
C GLU A 111 -2.96 2.05 3.73
N LYS A 112 -3.27 3.29 4.08
CA LYS A 112 -2.24 4.31 4.26
C LYS A 112 -2.75 5.45 5.13
N ASN A 113 -1.89 5.87 6.04
CA ASN A 113 -2.08 7.12 6.78
C ASN A 113 -0.71 7.79 6.90
N ASP A 114 -0.60 8.81 7.75
CA ASP A 114 0.66 9.56 7.85
C ASP A 114 1.81 8.74 8.43
N GLN A 115 1.51 7.64 9.09
CA GLN A 115 2.51 6.86 9.80
C GLN A 115 2.72 5.45 9.24
N THR A 116 1.73 4.90 8.58
CA THR A 116 1.79 3.51 8.12
C THR A 116 1.30 3.37 6.69
N MET A 117 1.74 2.30 6.04
CA MET A 117 1.31 1.96 4.70
C MET A 117 1.35 0.45 4.55
N THR A 118 0.33 -0.12 3.93
CA THR A 118 0.30 -1.53 3.62
C THR A 118 0.13 -1.70 2.12
N LEU A 119 1.04 -2.44 1.51
CA LEU A 119 0.97 -2.79 0.09
C LEU A 119 0.70 -4.28 -0.07
N LYS A 120 0.02 -4.62 -1.14
CA LYS A 120 -0.22 -6.01 -1.51
C LYS A 120 0.46 -6.29 -2.84
N GLY A 121 1.36 -7.30 -2.86
CA GLY A 121 2.03 -7.69 -4.08
C GLY A 121 1.11 -8.49 -5.00
N LYS A 122 1.52 -8.67 -6.25
CA LYS A 122 0.69 -9.32 -7.25
C LYS A 122 0.45 -10.81 -6.95
N PHE A 123 1.25 -11.40 -6.08
CA PHE A 123 1.06 -12.80 -5.69
C PHE A 123 0.36 -12.93 -4.33
N GLY A 124 -0.20 -11.85 -3.81
CA GLY A 124 -1.01 -11.88 -2.60
C GLY A 124 -0.27 -11.64 -1.31
N GLY A 125 1.03 -11.43 -1.33
CA GLY A 125 1.79 -11.11 -0.12
C GLY A 125 1.55 -9.68 0.32
N TYR A 126 1.58 -9.44 1.62
CA TYR A 126 1.34 -8.12 2.19
C TYR A 126 2.62 -7.56 2.79
N TYR A 127 2.85 -6.27 2.60
CA TYR A 127 4.05 -5.56 3.01
C TYR A 127 3.64 -4.42 3.93
N TYR A 128 4.10 -4.46 5.18
CA TYR A 128 3.69 -3.50 6.21
C TYR A 128 4.83 -2.53 6.49
N PHE A 129 4.59 -1.25 6.25
CA PHE A 129 5.59 -0.20 6.38
C PHE A 129 5.23 0.79 7.46
N ASN A 130 6.27 1.34 8.10
CA ASN A 130 6.15 2.51 8.96
C ASN A 130 6.90 3.66 8.32
N LYS A 131 6.34 4.86 8.46
CA LYS A 131 7.01 6.06 7.97
C LYS A 131 8.28 6.30 8.77
N LYS A 132 9.30 6.71 8.08
CA LYS A 132 10.59 6.92 8.70
C LYS A 132 10.95 8.40 8.76
#